data_98bd122f76b73ceb026ece57d38770f7
#
_entry.id   98bd122f76b73ceb026ece57d38770f7
#
_cell.length_a   1.000
_cell.length_b   1.000
_cell.length_c   1.000
_cell.angle_alpha   90.00
_cell.angle_beta   90.00
_cell.angle_gamma   90.00
#
_symmetry.space_group_name_H-M   'P 1'
#
loop_
_entity.id
_entity.type
_entity.pdbx_description
1 polymer ?
#
loop_
_entity_poly.entity_id
_entity_poly.type
_entity_poly.pdbx_seq_one_letter_code
_entity_poly.pdbx_strand_id
1 'polypeptide(L)'
;MKRLFLGVDTSNYTTSLALSGGGKIIKSVRKLLPVNEGEAGLRQSEVLFLHTKALPELAKELFSSVDFSEYSLCAASASAYPRNVMGSYMPCFLSGVSFASAVSTSHNIPFYRFSHQCGHIMAGIHSCGKNALLEDDFISFHVSGGTTEALYVKNKDGVFETEIIGGTTDASAGQIIDRAGLLLGLSFPCGKALDEISLDSREKIPVISSVKGGYFSLSGLQNKFEYYLSNGKSAPDCADFLFRSLARAIFKSLNNLRASYGEKPVLFVGGVMGNTVIRRELEALKDVYFASPELSS
;
A
#
# COMPACT_ATOMS: atom_id res chain seq x y z
N MET A 1 11.22 -4.66 32.35
CA MET A 1 11.50 -3.94 31.09
C MET A 1 10.38 -4.19 30.12
N LYS A 2 9.89 -3.17 29.45
CA LYS A 2 8.88 -3.26 28.39
C LYS A 2 9.50 -3.90 27.14
N ARG A 3 8.75 -4.72 26.43
CA ARG A 3 9.24 -5.44 25.24
C ARG A 3 9.20 -4.53 24.01
N LEU A 4 10.28 -4.51 23.23
CA LEU A 4 10.38 -3.87 21.92
C LEU A 4 10.64 -4.89 20.82
N PHE A 5 10.16 -4.54 19.63
CA PHE A 5 10.33 -5.30 18.41
C PHE A 5 10.82 -4.35 17.31
N LEU A 6 11.93 -4.69 16.68
CA LEU A 6 12.47 -3.94 15.54
C LEU A 6 11.86 -4.45 14.22
N GLY A 7 11.34 -3.53 13.43
CA GLY A 7 10.95 -3.76 12.04
C GLY A 7 11.82 -2.96 11.09
N VAL A 8 12.26 -3.59 9.99
CA VAL A 8 13.08 -2.96 8.93
C VAL A 8 12.46 -3.23 7.57
N ASP A 9 12.29 -2.18 6.78
CA ASP A 9 11.89 -2.30 5.39
C ASP A 9 12.81 -1.47 4.48
N THR A 10 13.35 -2.13 3.47
CA THR A 10 14.20 -1.54 2.42
C THR A 10 13.63 -1.84 1.04
N SER A 11 12.30 -1.81 0.94
CA SER A 11 11.61 -1.96 -0.32
C SER A 11 11.68 -0.68 -1.15
N ASN A 12 11.94 -0.83 -2.44
CA ASN A 12 11.85 0.23 -3.45
C ASN A 12 12.55 1.55 -3.04
N TYR A 13 11.82 2.67 -2.88
CA TYR A 13 12.41 4.02 -2.75
C TYR A 13 12.47 4.56 -1.32
N THR A 14 12.08 3.77 -0.31
CA THR A 14 12.07 4.23 1.07
C THR A 14 12.82 3.27 1.99
N THR A 15 13.82 3.76 2.72
CA THR A 15 14.40 3.03 3.85
C THR A 15 13.61 3.36 5.09
N SER A 16 13.06 2.37 5.78
CA SER A 16 12.31 2.58 7.02
C SER A 16 12.69 1.62 8.13
N LEU A 17 12.72 2.13 9.35
CA LEU A 17 12.89 1.37 10.59
C LEU A 17 11.83 1.79 11.60
N ALA A 18 11.33 0.85 12.37
CA ALA A 18 10.38 1.12 13.43
C ALA A 18 10.65 0.26 14.66
N LEU A 19 10.38 0.83 15.83
CA LEU A 19 10.27 0.09 17.08
C LEU A 19 8.81 0.05 17.50
N SER A 20 8.31 -1.15 17.80
CA SER A 20 6.97 -1.37 18.30
C SER A 20 7.00 -2.10 19.65
N GLY A 21 5.97 -1.91 20.45
CA GLY A 21 5.83 -2.57 21.75
C GLY A 21 4.45 -2.32 22.34
N GLY A 22 3.89 -3.29 23.05
CA GLY A 22 2.56 -3.18 23.65
C GLY A 22 1.44 -2.91 22.63
N GLY A 23 1.55 -3.41 21.41
CA GLY A 23 0.59 -3.19 20.33
C GLY A 23 0.61 -1.78 19.70
N LYS A 24 1.66 -0.99 19.95
CA LYS A 24 1.80 0.39 19.43
C LYS A 24 3.14 0.58 18.74
N ILE A 25 3.19 1.50 17.78
CA ILE A 25 4.45 2.02 17.23
C ILE A 25 5.01 3.02 18.25
N ILE A 26 6.19 2.72 18.78
CA ILE A 26 6.89 3.58 19.76
C ILE A 26 7.64 4.69 19.01
N LYS A 27 8.36 4.32 17.96
CA LYS A 27 9.05 5.26 17.07
C LYS A 27 9.17 4.66 15.68
N SER A 28 9.01 5.49 14.67
CA SER A 28 9.30 5.15 13.27
C SER A 28 10.15 6.24 12.65
N VAL A 29 11.13 5.83 11.85
CA VAL A 29 12.02 6.71 11.08
C VAL A 29 12.07 6.21 9.63
N ARG A 30 12.08 7.14 8.68
CA ARG A 30 12.12 6.80 7.26
C ARG A 30 12.90 7.84 6.46
N LYS A 31 13.52 7.39 5.37
CA LYS A 31 14.25 8.23 4.43
C LYS A 31 13.90 7.82 3.00
N LEU A 32 13.37 8.79 2.24
CA LEU A 32 13.16 8.59 0.81
C LEU A 32 14.51 8.61 0.09
N LEU A 33 14.73 7.68 -0.81
CA LEU A 33 15.93 7.64 -1.63
C LEU A 33 15.86 8.73 -2.71
N PRO A 34 16.96 9.43 -2.99
CA PRO A 34 17.00 10.43 -4.04
C PRO A 34 16.83 9.76 -5.41
N VAL A 35 15.92 10.27 -6.24
CA VAL A 35 15.77 9.92 -7.65
C VAL A 35 16.15 11.16 -8.45
N ASN A 36 17.05 11.03 -9.42
CA ASN A 36 17.47 12.15 -10.24
C ASN A 36 16.33 12.62 -11.16
N GLU A 37 16.25 13.91 -11.40
CA GLU A 37 15.28 14.47 -12.36
C GLU A 37 15.48 13.85 -13.75
N GLY A 38 14.39 13.36 -14.34
CA GLY A 38 14.40 12.73 -15.67
C GLY A 38 14.68 11.24 -15.70
N GLU A 39 14.95 10.59 -14.56
CA GLU A 39 15.06 9.13 -14.48
C GLU A 39 13.71 8.48 -14.19
N ALA A 40 13.39 7.42 -14.95
CA ALA A 40 12.15 6.65 -14.75
C ALA A 40 12.18 5.72 -13.53
N GLY A 41 13.27 5.73 -12.75
CA GLY A 41 13.49 4.93 -11.55
C GLY A 41 14.97 4.62 -11.31
N LEU A 42 15.27 4.02 -10.16
CA LEU A 42 16.64 3.61 -9.79
C LEU A 42 16.92 2.16 -10.19
N ARG A 43 18.16 1.87 -10.54
CA ARG A 43 18.63 0.48 -10.73
C ARG A 43 18.67 -0.23 -9.38
N GLN A 44 18.37 -1.53 -9.35
CA GLN A 44 18.33 -2.30 -8.10
C GLN A 44 19.67 -2.30 -7.32
N SER A 45 20.79 -2.26 -8.01
CA SER A 45 22.11 -2.15 -7.37
C SER A 45 22.32 -0.78 -6.69
N GLU A 46 21.80 0.27 -7.28
CA GLU A 46 21.85 1.62 -6.72
C GLU A 46 20.92 1.75 -5.51
N VAL A 47 19.69 1.22 -5.62
CA VAL A 47 18.74 1.13 -4.51
C VAL A 47 19.35 0.40 -3.32
N LEU A 48 19.97 -0.76 -3.54
CA LEU A 48 20.69 -1.53 -2.52
C LEU A 48 21.79 -0.70 -1.85
N PHE A 49 22.61 0.03 -2.63
CA PHE A 49 23.68 0.88 -2.13
C PHE A 49 23.12 2.04 -1.27
N LEU A 50 22.08 2.72 -1.75
CA LEU A 50 21.46 3.84 -1.06
C LEU A 50 20.82 3.42 0.27
N HIS A 51 20.11 2.28 0.30
CA HIS A 51 19.58 1.70 1.53
C HIS A 51 20.70 1.40 2.54
N THR A 52 21.80 0.77 2.05
CA THR A 52 22.95 0.45 2.90
C THR A 52 23.54 1.70 3.53
N LYS A 53 23.60 2.82 2.81
CA LYS A 53 24.05 4.12 3.34
C LYS A 53 23.09 4.74 4.34
N ALA A 54 21.78 4.60 4.12
CA ALA A 54 20.75 5.23 4.96
C ALA A 54 20.55 4.51 6.31
N LEU A 55 20.71 3.19 6.34
CA LEU A 55 20.43 2.38 7.52
C LEU A 55 21.18 2.82 8.79
N PRO A 56 22.50 3.09 8.78
CA PRO A 56 23.21 3.51 10.00
C PRO A 56 22.72 4.84 10.57
N GLU A 57 22.37 5.81 9.71
CA GLU A 57 21.85 7.11 10.13
C GLU A 57 20.48 6.95 10.81
N LEU A 58 19.56 6.23 10.15
CA LEU A 58 18.22 5.96 10.66
C LEU A 58 18.26 5.10 11.94
N ALA A 59 19.17 4.13 12.00
CA ALA A 59 19.37 3.32 13.21
C ALA A 59 19.81 4.19 14.40
N LYS A 60 20.77 5.11 14.19
CA LYS A 60 21.21 6.04 15.22
C LYS A 60 20.05 6.90 15.71
N GLU A 61 19.25 7.46 14.79
CA GLU A 61 18.06 8.26 15.13
C GLU A 61 17.05 7.42 15.92
N LEU A 62 16.71 6.23 15.43
CA LEU A 62 15.72 5.35 16.04
C LEU A 62 16.12 4.93 17.46
N PHE A 63 17.32 4.40 17.62
CA PHE A 63 17.79 3.89 18.92
C PHE A 63 18.07 4.98 19.93
N SER A 64 18.49 6.18 19.50
CA SER A 64 18.66 7.33 20.40
C SER A 64 17.35 7.89 20.95
N SER A 65 16.21 7.55 20.35
CA SER A 65 14.89 8.03 20.76
C SER A 65 14.24 7.22 21.86
N VAL A 66 14.88 6.12 22.30
CA VAL A 66 14.31 5.17 23.27
C VAL A 66 15.29 4.96 24.44
N ASP A 67 14.75 5.02 25.65
CA ASP A 67 15.50 4.69 26.86
C ASP A 67 15.55 3.19 27.08
N PHE A 68 16.67 2.56 26.77
CA PHE A 68 16.89 1.12 26.95
C PHE A 68 17.04 0.69 28.42
N SER A 69 16.98 1.60 29.40
CA SER A 69 16.82 1.22 30.81
C SER A 69 15.38 0.76 31.09
N GLU A 70 14.40 1.28 30.34
CA GLU A 70 12.99 0.88 30.46
C GLU A 70 12.59 -0.26 29.51
N TYR A 71 13.28 -0.39 28.38
CA TYR A 71 12.92 -1.26 27.27
C TYR A 71 13.96 -2.34 26.99
N SER A 72 13.50 -3.50 26.53
CA SER A 72 14.36 -4.58 26.04
C SER A 72 13.96 -4.96 24.62
N LEU A 73 14.92 -5.01 23.71
CA LEU A 73 14.70 -5.53 22.36
C LEU A 73 14.52 -7.04 22.43
N CYS A 74 13.39 -7.56 21.94
CA CYS A 74 12.99 -8.96 22.08
C CYS A 74 12.99 -9.74 20.76
N ALA A 75 12.87 -9.05 19.63
CA ALA A 75 13.02 -9.64 18.30
C ALA A 75 13.34 -8.55 17.28
N ALA A 76 13.95 -8.95 16.17
CA ALA A 76 14.12 -8.15 14.98
C ALA A 76 13.43 -8.81 13.79
N SER A 77 12.90 -8.00 12.86
CA SER A 77 12.28 -8.48 11.64
C SER A 77 12.65 -7.60 10.46
N ALA A 78 12.59 -8.18 9.26
CA ALA A 78 12.75 -7.41 8.03
C ALA A 78 11.81 -7.90 6.93
N SER A 79 11.38 -6.97 6.06
CA SER A 79 10.89 -7.32 4.73
C SER A 79 12.04 -7.96 3.96
N ALA A 80 11.86 -9.21 3.52
CA ALA A 80 12.92 -10.00 2.91
C ALA A 80 12.69 -10.28 1.41
N TYR A 81 11.47 -10.11 0.96
CA TYR A 81 11.03 -10.34 -0.41
C TYR A 81 9.71 -9.60 -0.69
N PRO A 82 9.36 -9.32 -1.97
CA PRO A 82 8.13 -8.59 -2.30
C PRO A 82 6.85 -9.29 -1.84
N ARG A 83 6.69 -10.59 -2.13
CA ARG A 83 5.46 -11.38 -1.92
C ARG A 83 5.78 -12.79 -1.41
N ASN A 84 4.81 -13.43 -0.76
CA ASN A 84 4.90 -14.85 -0.32
C ASN A 84 4.66 -15.82 -1.48
N VAL A 85 5.47 -15.72 -2.55
CA VAL A 85 5.44 -16.65 -3.68
C VAL A 85 6.86 -17.14 -3.99
N MET A 86 6.96 -18.37 -4.45
CA MET A 86 8.25 -18.97 -4.81
C MET A 86 8.95 -18.12 -5.88
N GLY A 87 10.25 -17.84 -5.70
CA GLY A 87 11.03 -17.00 -6.61
C GLY A 87 10.83 -15.49 -6.46
N SER A 88 10.01 -15.04 -5.51
CA SER A 88 9.86 -13.61 -5.21
C SER A 88 11.16 -13.07 -4.60
N TYR A 89 11.90 -12.27 -5.37
CA TYR A 89 13.19 -11.72 -4.97
C TYR A 89 13.43 -10.35 -5.58
N MET A 90 13.98 -9.45 -4.78
CA MET A 90 14.56 -8.17 -5.24
C MET A 90 15.79 -7.85 -4.39
N PRO A 91 16.92 -7.42 -5.01
CA PRO A 91 18.18 -7.14 -4.30
C PRO A 91 18.08 -6.11 -3.18
N CYS A 92 17.21 -5.10 -3.31
CA CYS A 92 17.06 -4.03 -2.32
C CYS A 92 16.76 -4.54 -0.91
N PHE A 93 16.04 -5.65 -0.76
CA PHE A 93 15.72 -6.23 0.55
C PHE A 93 16.93 -6.76 1.32
N LEU A 94 18.04 -7.06 0.63
CA LEU A 94 19.23 -7.58 1.28
C LEU A 94 19.82 -6.63 2.31
N SER A 95 19.74 -5.32 2.09
CA SER A 95 20.23 -4.32 3.07
C SER A 95 19.49 -4.43 4.40
N GLY A 96 18.15 -4.44 4.36
CA GLY A 96 17.34 -4.56 5.56
C GLY A 96 17.49 -5.91 6.27
N VAL A 97 17.53 -6.99 5.51
CA VAL A 97 17.76 -8.35 6.03
C VAL A 97 19.11 -8.45 6.73
N SER A 98 20.18 -7.97 6.09
CA SER A 98 21.54 -7.98 6.66
C SER A 98 21.62 -7.16 7.93
N PHE A 99 21.05 -5.96 7.93
CA PHE A 99 21.03 -5.07 9.10
C PHE A 99 20.25 -5.71 10.27
N ALA A 100 19.02 -6.14 10.04
CA ALA A 100 18.17 -6.72 11.08
C ALA A 100 18.74 -8.04 11.64
N SER A 101 19.36 -8.87 10.78
CA SER A 101 20.05 -10.09 11.19
C SER A 101 21.28 -9.78 12.07
N ALA A 102 22.08 -8.76 11.72
CA ALA A 102 23.21 -8.35 12.54
C ALA A 102 22.78 -7.85 13.93
N VAL A 103 21.71 -7.02 13.98
CA VAL A 103 21.12 -6.58 15.26
C VAL A 103 20.61 -7.77 16.08
N SER A 104 19.87 -8.68 15.45
CA SER A 104 19.36 -9.88 16.11
C SER A 104 20.49 -10.70 16.72
N THR A 105 21.55 -10.97 15.95
CA THR A 105 22.70 -11.76 16.40
C THR A 105 23.44 -11.07 17.55
N SER A 106 23.67 -9.75 17.46
CA SER A 106 24.40 -9.01 18.51
C SER A 106 23.64 -8.93 19.84
N HIS A 107 22.32 -9.02 19.82
CA HIS A 107 21.47 -8.99 21.01
C HIS A 107 21.01 -10.40 21.45
N ASN A 108 21.41 -11.46 20.74
CA ASN A 108 20.96 -12.85 20.97
C ASN A 108 19.43 -12.97 21.04
N ILE A 109 18.73 -12.38 20.06
CA ILE A 109 17.27 -12.38 19.94
C ILE A 109 16.82 -12.99 18.62
N PRO A 110 15.56 -13.48 18.51
CA PRO A 110 15.03 -14.02 17.24
C PRO A 110 15.02 -13.02 16.10
N PHE A 111 15.26 -13.52 14.87
CA PHE A 111 15.11 -12.80 13.62
C PHE A 111 13.99 -13.41 12.78
N TYR A 112 13.06 -12.56 12.32
CA TYR A 112 11.93 -12.98 11.47
C TYR A 112 11.99 -12.30 10.09
N ARG A 113 11.58 -13.05 9.06
CA ARG A 113 11.54 -12.59 7.68
C ARG A 113 10.10 -12.61 7.19
N PHE A 114 9.63 -11.50 6.67
CA PHE A 114 8.28 -11.36 6.12
C PHE A 114 8.35 -10.84 4.68
N SER A 115 7.28 -11.01 3.91
CA SER A 115 7.15 -10.29 2.66
C SER A 115 6.78 -8.82 2.91
N HIS A 116 7.19 -7.95 2.02
CA HIS A 116 6.78 -6.53 2.03
C HIS A 116 5.24 -6.39 1.98
N GLN A 117 4.59 -7.25 1.19
CA GLN A 117 3.12 -7.31 1.12
C GLN A 117 2.47 -7.62 2.49
N CYS A 118 3.04 -8.53 3.29
CA CYS A 118 2.57 -8.77 4.66
C CYS A 118 2.75 -7.54 5.56
N GLY A 119 3.82 -6.79 5.35
CA GLY A 119 4.07 -5.52 6.04
C GLY A 119 2.96 -4.50 5.77
N HIS A 120 2.57 -4.31 4.52
CA HIS A 120 1.45 -3.42 4.14
C HIS A 120 0.12 -3.87 4.74
N ILE A 121 -0.18 -5.16 4.71
CA ILE A 121 -1.41 -5.71 5.31
C ILE A 121 -1.43 -5.42 6.81
N MET A 122 -0.36 -5.73 7.52
CA MET A 122 -0.27 -5.51 8.97
C MET A 122 -0.32 -4.03 9.34
N ALA A 123 0.35 -3.17 8.59
CA ALA A 123 0.27 -1.72 8.76
C ALA A 123 -1.17 -1.21 8.54
N GLY A 124 -1.88 -1.75 7.55
CA GLY A 124 -3.28 -1.47 7.29
C GLY A 124 -4.18 -1.84 8.48
N ILE A 125 -4.06 -3.07 8.99
CA ILE A 125 -4.81 -3.56 10.16
C ILE A 125 -4.54 -2.69 11.39
N HIS A 126 -3.27 -2.41 11.65
CA HIS A 126 -2.88 -1.56 12.78
C HIS A 126 -3.47 -0.15 12.67
N SER A 127 -3.41 0.45 11.48
CA SER A 127 -3.87 1.82 11.25
C SER A 127 -5.39 1.99 11.39
N CYS A 128 -6.17 0.99 11.02
CA CYS A 128 -7.63 1.02 11.19
C CYS A 128 -8.10 0.54 12.58
N GLY A 129 -7.18 0.07 13.43
CA GLY A 129 -7.49 -0.40 14.78
C GLY A 129 -8.35 -1.68 14.83
N LYS A 130 -8.38 -2.47 13.75
CA LYS A 130 -9.24 -3.65 13.60
C LYS A 130 -8.47 -4.95 13.77
N ASN A 131 -7.90 -5.16 14.97
CA ASN A 131 -7.17 -6.39 15.30
C ASN A 131 -7.99 -7.68 15.13
N ALA A 132 -9.33 -7.58 15.11
CA ALA A 132 -10.20 -8.71 14.81
C ALA A 132 -9.94 -9.33 13.43
N LEU A 133 -9.38 -8.56 12.47
CA LEU A 133 -8.92 -9.09 11.18
C LEU A 133 -7.76 -10.10 11.31
N LEU A 134 -7.09 -10.16 12.47
CA LEU A 134 -6.05 -11.14 12.74
C LEU A 134 -6.62 -12.51 13.16
N GLU A 135 -7.91 -12.61 13.49
CA GLU A 135 -8.55 -13.83 14.00
C GLU A 135 -9.19 -14.66 12.88
N ASP A 136 -9.54 -14.01 11.75
CA ASP A 136 -10.26 -14.62 10.64
C ASP A 136 -9.60 -14.34 9.29
N ASP A 137 -9.98 -15.14 8.27
CA ASP A 137 -9.64 -14.85 6.89
C ASP A 137 -10.37 -13.61 6.40
N PHE A 138 -9.73 -12.80 5.58
CA PHE A 138 -10.30 -11.57 5.02
C PHE A 138 -9.83 -11.31 3.59
N ILE A 139 -10.48 -10.36 2.90
CA ILE A 139 -10.06 -9.87 1.60
C ILE A 139 -9.30 -8.56 1.79
N SER A 140 -8.14 -8.41 1.15
CA SER A 140 -7.40 -7.14 1.14
C SER A 140 -7.30 -6.60 -0.28
N PHE A 141 -7.79 -5.38 -0.51
CA PHE A 141 -7.54 -4.64 -1.74
C PHE A 141 -6.33 -3.73 -1.56
N HIS A 142 -5.27 -3.98 -2.32
CA HIS A 142 -4.12 -3.09 -2.40
C HIS A 142 -4.23 -2.25 -3.66
N VAL A 143 -4.54 -0.95 -3.50
CA VAL A 143 -4.77 -0.02 -4.62
C VAL A 143 -3.84 1.18 -4.48
N SER A 144 -2.80 1.20 -5.29
CA SER A 144 -1.71 2.18 -5.23
C SER A 144 -1.29 2.67 -6.63
N GLY A 145 -0.24 3.46 -6.70
CA GLY A 145 0.37 3.89 -7.96
C GLY A 145 0.84 2.74 -8.85
N GLY A 146 1.43 1.71 -8.25
CA GLY A 146 2.00 0.56 -8.99
C GLY A 146 1.13 -0.70 -8.97
N THR A 147 0.24 -0.83 -7.98
CA THR A 147 -0.47 -2.09 -7.71
C THR A 147 -1.98 -1.87 -7.62
N THR A 148 -2.76 -2.77 -8.20
CA THR A 148 -4.22 -2.83 -8.01
C THR A 148 -4.62 -4.29 -8.00
N GLU A 149 -4.66 -4.86 -6.80
CA GLU A 149 -4.86 -6.29 -6.56
C GLU A 149 -5.87 -6.53 -5.43
N ALA A 150 -6.62 -7.61 -5.53
CA ALA A 150 -7.42 -8.16 -4.44
C ALA A 150 -6.79 -9.48 -3.98
N LEU A 151 -6.54 -9.59 -2.69
CA LEU A 151 -5.89 -10.72 -2.05
C LEU A 151 -6.87 -11.42 -1.12
N TYR A 152 -6.90 -12.74 -1.14
CA TYR A 152 -7.44 -13.52 -0.05
C TYR A 152 -6.32 -13.71 0.98
N VAL A 153 -6.55 -13.31 2.20
CA VAL A 153 -5.55 -13.31 3.28
C VAL A 153 -5.97 -14.28 4.35
N LYS A 154 -5.09 -15.24 4.65
CA LYS A 154 -5.22 -16.18 5.79
C LYS A 154 -4.15 -15.84 6.81
N ASN A 155 -4.54 -15.76 8.07
CA ASN A 155 -3.57 -15.68 9.15
C ASN A 155 -3.29 -17.08 9.68
N LYS A 156 -2.06 -17.55 9.51
CA LYS A 156 -1.58 -18.81 10.09
C LYS A 156 -0.48 -18.50 11.10
N ASP A 157 -0.79 -18.62 12.37
CA ASP A 157 0.17 -18.44 13.47
C ASP A 157 0.94 -17.10 13.41
N GLY A 158 0.26 -16.01 13.01
CA GLY A 158 0.85 -14.67 12.89
C GLY A 158 1.59 -14.41 11.58
N VAL A 159 1.52 -15.33 10.61
CA VAL A 159 2.04 -15.15 9.24
C VAL A 159 0.88 -15.10 8.26
N PHE A 160 0.85 -14.07 7.42
CA PHE A 160 -0.16 -13.96 6.36
C PHE A 160 0.23 -14.82 5.15
N GLU A 161 -0.61 -15.80 4.84
CA GLU A 161 -0.64 -16.43 3.53
C GLU A 161 -1.59 -15.65 2.63
N THR A 162 -1.12 -15.27 1.45
CA THR A 162 -1.87 -14.43 0.52
C THR A 162 -2.01 -15.10 -0.83
N GLU A 163 -3.23 -15.04 -1.39
CA GLU A 163 -3.53 -15.48 -2.74
C GLU A 163 -4.13 -14.32 -3.53
N ILE A 164 -3.67 -14.08 -4.75
CA ILE A 164 -4.26 -13.06 -5.63
C ILE A 164 -5.56 -13.64 -6.20
N ILE A 165 -6.69 -13.04 -5.84
CA ILE A 165 -8.03 -13.47 -6.25
C ILE A 165 -8.72 -12.49 -7.19
N GLY A 166 -8.10 -11.32 -7.43
CA GLY A 166 -8.64 -10.28 -8.30
C GLY A 166 -7.69 -9.12 -8.49
N GLY A 167 -8.19 -8.08 -9.15
CA GLY A 167 -7.43 -6.86 -9.41
C GLY A 167 -7.53 -6.38 -10.84
N THR A 168 -6.67 -5.47 -11.24
CA THR A 168 -6.64 -4.99 -12.64
C THR A 168 -5.93 -5.98 -13.55
N THR A 169 -6.41 -6.07 -14.80
CA THR A 169 -5.80 -6.90 -15.87
C THR A 169 -4.86 -6.09 -16.76
N ASP A 170 -4.77 -4.77 -16.54
CA ASP A 170 -3.99 -3.86 -17.39
C ASP A 170 -3.24 -2.82 -16.53
N ALA A 171 -3.62 -1.55 -16.55
CA ALA A 171 -2.95 -0.50 -15.80
C ALA A 171 -3.45 -0.45 -14.34
N SER A 172 -2.57 -0.06 -13.40
CA SER A 172 -2.99 0.19 -12.01
C SER A 172 -3.88 1.43 -11.89
N ALA A 173 -4.70 1.48 -10.84
CA ALA A 173 -5.60 2.60 -10.60
C ALA A 173 -4.83 3.92 -10.46
N GLY A 174 -3.70 3.93 -9.73
CA GLY A 174 -2.89 5.12 -9.58
C GLY A 174 -2.28 5.60 -10.90
N GLN A 175 -1.84 4.69 -11.79
CA GLN A 175 -1.36 5.07 -13.12
C GLN A 175 -2.45 5.76 -13.95
N ILE A 176 -3.70 5.27 -13.89
CA ILE A 176 -4.82 5.89 -14.60
C ILE A 176 -5.11 7.28 -14.03
N ILE A 177 -5.09 7.43 -12.72
CA ILE A 177 -5.27 8.71 -12.02
C ILE A 177 -4.17 9.70 -12.41
N ASP A 178 -2.91 9.27 -12.38
CA ASP A 178 -1.77 10.14 -12.72
C ASP A 178 -1.81 10.56 -14.18
N ARG A 179 -2.11 9.65 -15.12
CA ARG A 179 -2.27 9.97 -16.54
C ARG A 179 -3.40 10.97 -16.77
N ALA A 180 -4.55 10.78 -16.10
CA ALA A 180 -5.66 11.73 -16.19
C ALA A 180 -5.28 13.12 -15.65
N GLY A 181 -4.56 13.17 -14.52
CA GLY A 181 -4.09 14.43 -13.96
C GLY A 181 -3.06 15.14 -14.83
N LEU A 182 -2.12 14.41 -15.43
CA LEU A 182 -1.14 14.98 -16.39
C LEU A 182 -1.81 15.58 -17.61
N LEU A 183 -2.91 15.01 -18.12
CA LEU A 183 -3.71 15.60 -19.22
C LEU A 183 -4.34 16.95 -18.83
N LEU A 184 -4.58 17.16 -17.54
CA LEU A 184 -5.05 18.44 -17.00
C LEU A 184 -3.91 19.40 -16.62
N GLY A 185 -2.65 19.04 -16.88
CA GLY A 185 -1.47 19.85 -16.54
C GLY A 185 -1.09 19.81 -15.06
N LEU A 186 -1.57 18.82 -14.31
CA LEU A 186 -1.21 18.66 -12.88
C LEU A 186 0.19 18.07 -12.74
N SER A 187 0.86 18.38 -11.62
CA SER A 187 2.17 17.82 -11.30
C SER A 187 2.03 16.41 -10.69
N PHE A 188 2.94 15.51 -11.06
CA PHE A 188 3.03 14.15 -10.49
C PHE A 188 3.52 14.19 -9.02
N PRO A 189 2.95 13.39 -8.11
CA PRO A 189 1.79 12.51 -8.28
C PRO A 189 0.47 13.30 -8.25
N CYS A 190 -0.43 13.00 -9.20
CA CYS A 190 -1.63 13.81 -9.46
C CYS A 190 -2.82 13.50 -8.52
N GLY A 191 -2.77 12.38 -7.78
CA GLY A 191 -3.92 11.82 -7.07
C GLY A 191 -4.64 12.81 -6.17
N LYS A 192 -3.91 13.55 -5.32
CA LYS A 192 -4.48 14.51 -4.38
C LYS A 192 -5.11 15.71 -5.11
N ALA A 193 -4.39 16.30 -6.04
CA ALA A 193 -4.87 17.48 -6.79
C ALA A 193 -6.10 17.12 -7.63
N LEU A 194 -6.12 15.93 -8.25
CA LEU A 194 -7.25 15.47 -9.04
C LEU A 194 -8.47 15.17 -8.14
N ASP A 195 -8.25 14.64 -6.92
CA ASP A 195 -9.32 14.43 -5.93
C ASP A 195 -9.97 15.76 -5.55
N GLU A 196 -9.18 16.78 -5.20
CA GLU A 196 -9.64 18.13 -4.89
C GLU A 196 -10.48 18.71 -6.03
N ILE A 197 -9.99 18.61 -7.28
CA ILE A 197 -10.73 19.08 -8.48
C ILE A 197 -12.07 18.36 -8.61
N SER A 198 -12.14 17.06 -8.34
CA SER A 198 -13.36 16.26 -8.51
C SER A 198 -14.51 16.68 -7.58
N LEU A 199 -14.20 17.35 -6.47
CA LEU A 199 -15.20 17.81 -5.50
C LEU A 199 -16.07 18.97 -6.04
N ASP A 200 -15.59 19.70 -7.05
CA ASP A 200 -16.32 20.77 -7.72
C ASP A 200 -17.21 20.27 -8.87
N SER A 201 -17.36 18.96 -9.03
CA SER A 201 -18.22 18.36 -10.08
C SER A 201 -19.68 18.77 -9.93
N ARG A 202 -20.27 19.22 -11.04
CA ARG A 202 -21.67 19.64 -11.12
C ARG A 202 -22.53 18.72 -11.95
N GLU A 203 -21.93 18.04 -12.95
CA GLU A 203 -22.62 17.10 -13.83
C GLU A 203 -22.18 15.67 -13.57
N LYS A 204 -23.15 14.76 -13.40
CA LYS A 204 -22.88 13.33 -13.18
C LYS A 204 -22.77 12.58 -14.49
N ILE A 205 -21.55 12.41 -15.00
CA ILE A 205 -21.29 11.54 -16.13
C ILE A 205 -21.58 10.08 -15.75
N PRO A 206 -22.26 9.29 -16.59
CA PRO A 206 -22.55 7.87 -16.31
C PRO A 206 -21.26 7.06 -16.13
N VAL A 207 -21.18 6.30 -15.03
CA VAL A 207 -20.03 5.46 -14.69
C VAL A 207 -19.96 4.22 -15.57
N ILE A 208 -18.75 3.79 -15.89
CA ILE A 208 -18.47 2.55 -16.62
C ILE A 208 -17.60 1.62 -15.79
N SER A 209 -17.74 0.32 -16.01
CA SER A 209 -16.84 -0.68 -15.42
C SER A 209 -16.89 -1.97 -16.24
N SER A 210 -15.74 -2.58 -16.47
CA SER A 210 -15.61 -3.90 -17.08
C SER A 210 -15.02 -4.85 -16.03
N VAL A 211 -15.85 -5.76 -15.50
CA VAL A 211 -15.49 -6.67 -14.40
C VAL A 211 -15.89 -8.08 -14.76
N LYS A 212 -14.97 -9.05 -14.59
CA LYS A 212 -15.20 -10.48 -14.76
C LYS A 212 -14.61 -11.23 -13.57
N GLY A 213 -15.46 -11.85 -12.76
CA GLY A 213 -15.04 -12.41 -11.47
C GLY A 213 -14.45 -11.33 -10.57
N GLY A 214 -13.29 -11.58 -9.98
CA GLY A 214 -12.53 -10.61 -9.18
C GLY A 214 -11.70 -9.61 -10.00
N TYR A 215 -11.62 -9.78 -11.33
CA TYR A 215 -10.72 -8.99 -12.19
C TYR A 215 -11.46 -7.91 -12.97
N PHE A 216 -10.78 -6.79 -13.26
CA PHE A 216 -11.33 -5.66 -14.01
C PHE A 216 -10.27 -4.97 -14.88
N SER A 217 -10.71 -4.33 -15.96
CA SER A 217 -9.87 -3.52 -16.85
C SER A 217 -10.11 -2.05 -16.59
N LEU A 218 -9.04 -1.26 -16.55
CA LEU A 218 -9.04 0.17 -16.27
C LEU A 218 -8.60 1.03 -17.46
N SER A 219 -7.90 0.49 -18.46
CA SER A 219 -7.43 1.26 -19.62
C SER A 219 -8.55 1.97 -20.37
N GLY A 220 -9.73 1.36 -20.43
CA GLY A 220 -10.93 1.97 -21.01
C GLY A 220 -11.42 3.23 -20.28
N LEU A 221 -11.10 3.38 -18.99
CA LEU A 221 -11.45 4.58 -18.22
C LEU A 221 -10.63 5.79 -18.68
N GLN A 222 -9.33 5.60 -18.94
CA GLN A 222 -8.48 6.65 -19.47
C GLN A 222 -9.01 7.17 -20.81
N ASN A 223 -9.30 6.27 -21.74
CA ASN A 223 -9.83 6.65 -23.07
C ASN A 223 -11.15 7.42 -22.96
N LYS A 224 -12.01 7.05 -22.02
CA LYS A 224 -13.28 7.74 -21.77
C LYS A 224 -13.08 9.10 -21.11
N PHE A 225 -12.14 9.20 -20.19
CA PHE A 225 -11.76 10.49 -19.59
C PHE A 225 -11.30 11.47 -20.67
N GLU A 226 -10.36 11.06 -21.53
CA GLU A 226 -9.86 11.84 -22.66
C GLU A 226 -10.99 12.24 -23.63
N TYR A 227 -11.88 11.31 -23.94
CA TYR A 227 -13.04 11.54 -24.79
C TYR A 227 -13.98 12.60 -24.20
N TYR A 228 -14.32 12.52 -22.92
CA TYR A 228 -15.22 13.48 -22.30
C TYR A 228 -14.59 14.87 -22.20
N LEU A 229 -13.31 14.94 -21.86
CA LEU A 229 -12.57 16.19 -21.77
C LEU A 229 -12.49 16.89 -23.16
N SER A 230 -12.17 16.14 -24.22
CA SER A 230 -12.09 16.67 -25.59
C SER A 230 -13.46 17.06 -26.17
N ASN A 231 -14.56 16.52 -25.63
CA ASN A 231 -15.93 16.90 -26.01
C ASN A 231 -16.54 17.97 -25.07
N GLY A 232 -15.70 18.72 -24.37
CA GLY A 232 -16.10 19.93 -23.63
C GLY A 232 -16.72 19.69 -22.27
N LYS A 233 -16.62 18.46 -21.70
CA LYS A 233 -16.96 18.25 -20.28
C LYS A 233 -15.92 18.91 -19.39
N SER A 234 -16.35 19.42 -18.24
CA SER A 234 -15.46 20.09 -17.32
C SER A 234 -14.45 19.13 -16.69
N ALA A 235 -13.27 19.62 -16.31
CA ALA A 235 -12.26 18.82 -15.60
C ALA A 235 -12.80 18.20 -14.29
N PRO A 236 -13.57 18.94 -13.45
CA PRO A 236 -14.21 18.36 -12.28
C PRO A 236 -15.15 17.20 -12.58
N ASP A 237 -16.00 17.32 -13.62
CA ASP A 237 -16.95 16.26 -13.98
C ASP A 237 -16.24 15.01 -14.52
N CYS A 238 -15.17 15.22 -15.31
CA CYS A 238 -14.34 14.11 -15.78
C CYS A 238 -13.59 13.41 -14.65
N ALA A 239 -13.08 14.16 -13.66
CA ALA A 239 -12.40 13.59 -12.48
C ALA A 239 -13.37 12.80 -11.59
N ASP A 240 -14.57 13.34 -11.30
CA ASP A 240 -15.63 12.64 -10.56
C ASP A 240 -16.06 11.35 -11.29
N PHE A 241 -16.23 11.42 -12.62
CA PHE A 241 -16.51 10.23 -13.44
C PHE A 241 -15.43 9.15 -13.27
N LEU A 242 -14.15 9.53 -13.34
CA LEU A 242 -13.02 8.61 -13.20
C LEU A 242 -13.07 7.89 -11.86
N PHE A 243 -13.16 8.64 -10.75
CA PHE A 243 -13.15 8.09 -9.41
C PHE A 243 -14.39 7.23 -9.11
N ARG A 244 -15.58 7.64 -9.52
CA ARG A 244 -16.80 6.82 -9.36
C ARG A 244 -16.74 5.55 -10.23
N SER A 245 -16.13 5.61 -11.40
CA SER A 245 -15.95 4.42 -12.25
C SER A 245 -14.96 3.44 -11.65
N LEU A 246 -13.85 3.92 -11.05
CA LEU A 246 -12.91 3.10 -10.27
C LEU A 246 -13.60 2.46 -9.06
N ALA A 247 -14.33 3.25 -8.27
CA ALA A 247 -15.11 2.73 -7.14
C ALA A 247 -16.10 1.66 -7.58
N ARG A 248 -16.80 1.88 -8.71
CA ARG A 248 -17.74 0.91 -9.27
C ARG A 248 -17.09 -0.39 -9.72
N ALA A 249 -15.87 -0.33 -10.28
CA ALA A 249 -15.10 -1.52 -10.65
C ALA A 249 -14.71 -2.33 -9.41
N ILE A 250 -14.18 -1.66 -8.39
CA ILE A 250 -13.81 -2.28 -7.10
C ILE A 250 -15.05 -2.88 -6.42
N PHE A 251 -16.17 -2.15 -6.36
CA PHE A 251 -17.43 -2.62 -5.79
C PHE A 251 -17.92 -3.90 -6.44
N LYS A 252 -17.97 -3.95 -7.78
CA LYS A 252 -18.41 -5.14 -8.51
C LYS A 252 -17.47 -6.31 -8.31
N SER A 253 -16.14 -6.06 -8.34
CA SER A 253 -15.13 -7.06 -8.06
C SER A 253 -15.33 -7.65 -6.66
N LEU A 254 -15.50 -6.82 -5.64
CA LEU A 254 -15.72 -7.26 -4.27
C LEU A 254 -16.98 -8.12 -4.13
N ASN A 255 -18.10 -7.71 -4.75
CA ASN A 255 -19.33 -8.51 -4.70
C ASN A 255 -19.16 -9.90 -5.34
N ASN A 256 -18.45 -9.97 -6.48
CA ASN A 256 -18.13 -11.24 -7.11
C ASN A 256 -17.21 -12.11 -6.23
N LEU A 257 -16.24 -11.49 -5.57
CA LEU A 257 -15.34 -12.18 -4.64
C LEU A 257 -16.08 -12.68 -3.40
N ARG A 258 -16.98 -11.88 -2.81
CA ARG A 258 -17.83 -12.33 -1.70
C ARG A 258 -18.76 -13.48 -2.09
N ALA A 259 -19.29 -13.47 -3.32
CA ALA A 259 -20.07 -14.60 -3.82
C ALA A 259 -19.25 -15.90 -3.93
N SER A 260 -17.93 -15.80 -4.18
CA SER A 260 -17.04 -16.96 -4.33
C SER A 260 -16.38 -17.41 -3.03
N TYR A 261 -16.01 -16.46 -2.15
CA TYR A 261 -15.24 -16.71 -0.93
C TYR A 261 -16.03 -16.51 0.38
N GLY A 262 -17.33 -16.15 0.28
CA GLY A 262 -18.19 -15.80 1.43
C GLY A 262 -18.09 -14.35 1.83
N GLU A 263 -19.00 -13.92 2.72
CA GLU A 263 -19.07 -12.55 3.28
C GLU A 263 -17.88 -12.30 4.22
N LYS A 264 -16.71 -12.10 3.65
CA LYS A 264 -15.48 -11.82 4.40
C LYS A 264 -15.33 -10.33 4.68
N PRO A 265 -14.73 -9.94 5.83
CA PRO A 265 -14.29 -8.58 6.06
C PRO A 265 -13.32 -8.13 4.96
N VAL A 266 -13.26 -6.82 4.72
CA VAL A 266 -12.42 -6.25 3.64
C VAL A 266 -11.54 -5.15 4.18
N LEU A 267 -10.24 -5.26 3.92
CA LEU A 267 -9.25 -4.24 4.21
C LEU A 267 -8.80 -3.55 2.92
N PHE A 268 -9.00 -2.24 2.84
CA PHE A 268 -8.49 -1.42 1.76
C PHE A 268 -7.18 -0.75 2.17
N VAL A 269 -6.11 -0.99 1.41
CA VAL A 269 -4.77 -0.40 1.61
C VAL A 269 -4.26 0.25 0.32
N GLY A 270 -3.31 1.17 0.46
CA GLY A 270 -2.68 1.91 -0.64
C GLY A 270 -3.23 3.32 -0.82
N GLY A 271 -2.39 4.20 -1.37
CA GLY A 271 -2.65 5.64 -1.43
C GLY A 271 -3.91 6.04 -2.20
N VAL A 272 -4.33 5.26 -3.19
CA VAL A 272 -5.57 5.52 -3.95
C VAL A 272 -6.82 5.39 -3.07
N MET A 273 -6.78 4.55 -2.03
CA MET A 273 -7.91 4.35 -1.13
C MET A 273 -8.13 5.54 -0.15
N GLY A 274 -7.22 6.50 -0.15
CA GLY A 274 -7.42 7.80 0.52
C GLY A 274 -8.26 8.79 -0.28
N ASN A 275 -8.60 8.50 -1.55
CA ASN A 275 -9.41 9.36 -2.40
C ASN A 275 -10.82 9.52 -1.84
N THR A 276 -11.29 10.77 -1.77
CA THR A 276 -12.56 11.14 -1.13
C THR A 276 -13.77 10.50 -1.81
N VAL A 277 -13.81 10.52 -3.15
CA VAL A 277 -14.93 9.99 -3.93
C VAL A 277 -14.98 8.46 -3.86
N ILE A 278 -13.83 7.80 -4.08
CA ILE A 278 -13.74 6.33 -4.01
C ILE A 278 -14.13 5.84 -2.63
N ARG A 279 -13.60 6.45 -1.59
CA ARG A 279 -13.86 6.08 -0.22
C ARG A 279 -15.34 6.20 0.14
N ARG A 280 -15.98 7.33 -0.18
CA ARG A 280 -17.41 7.56 0.04
C ARG A 280 -18.29 6.49 -0.62
N GLU A 281 -17.97 6.09 -1.86
CA GLU A 281 -18.72 5.06 -2.59
C GLU A 281 -18.57 3.65 -1.97
N LEU A 282 -17.44 3.36 -1.32
CA LEU A 282 -17.14 2.05 -0.76
C LEU A 282 -17.46 1.94 0.74
N GLU A 283 -17.43 3.03 1.49
CA GLU A 283 -17.75 3.05 2.94
C GLU A 283 -19.20 2.63 3.25
N ALA A 284 -20.10 2.71 2.26
CA ALA A 284 -21.48 2.23 2.39
C ALA A 284 -21.59 0.69 2.42
N LEU A 285 -20.50 -0.02 2.12
CA LEU A 285 -20.46 -1.50 2.16
C LEU A 285 -20.30 -1.98 3.60
N LYS A 286 -20.85 -3.17 3.86
CA LYS A 286 -20.73 -3.83 5.15
C LYS A 286 -19.31 -4.40 5.35
N ASP A 287 -18.81 -4.32 6.58
CA ASP A 287 -17.54 -4.91 7.03
C ASP A 287 -16.33 -4.52 6.16
N VAL A 288 -16.24 -3.23 5.81
CA VAL A 288 -15.10 -2.66 5.10
C VAL A 288 -14.29 -1.75 6.01
N TYR A 289 -12.98 -1.79 5.88
CA TYR A 289 -12.03 -1.05 6.68
C TYR A 289 -10.98 -0.42 5.78
N PHE A 290 -10.61 0.82 6.07
CA PHE A 290 -9.63 1.57 5.29
C PHE A 290 -8.40 1.85 6.16
N ALA A 291 -7.24 1.52 5.64
CA ALA A 291 -5.97 1.91 6.23
C ALA A 291 -5.82 3.45 6.22
N SER A 292 -5.15 3.99 7.24
CA SER A 292 -4.83 5.41 7.19
C SER A 292 -3.81 5.70 6.09
N PRO A 293 -3.92 6.83 5.37
CA PRO A 293 -2.98 7.20 4.31
C PRO A 293 -1.52 7.26 4.78
N GLU A 294 -1.29 7.61 6.04
CA GLU A 294 0.05 7.79 6.64
C GLU A 294 0.84 6.49 6.78
N LEU A 295 0.14 5.35 6.95
CA LEU A 295 0.75 4.03 7.15
C LEU A 295 0.53 3.08 5.96
N SER A 296 -0.23 3.50 4.94
CA SER A 296 -0.61 2.66 3.80
C SER A 296 0.17 2.96 2.52
N SER A 297 1.11 3.91 2.57
CA SER A 297 1.94 4.33 1.43
C SER A 297 3.41 3.94 1.60
#